data_0be52766f8b669c7d7c866382272961f
#
_entry.id   0be52766f8b669c7d7c866382272961f
#
_cell.length_a   1.000
_cell.length_b   1.000
_cell.length_c   1.000
_cell.angle_alpha   90.00
_cell.angle_beta   90.00
_cell.angle_gamma   90.00
#
_symmetry.space_group_name_H-M   'P 1'
#
loop_
_entity.id
_entity.type
_entity.pdbx_description
1 polymer ?
#
loop_
_entity_poly.entity_id
_entity_poly.type
_entity_poly.pdbx_seq_one_letter_code
_entity_poly.pdbx_strand_id
1 'polypeptide(L)'
;MNAQPLVLHHYTSGTGLLGIFDSDSVWASLIHSQNDTKEFEHAIDEARTYLSTLRAADADAAHMAINLALSTSLDRIARLNIYVACFSAIEDSLSQWRGYCPPGFGYSLGLFGEELERVAGPQGFRLVKCIYDHAEQRPIIEQWAEYALQELRKTLPAGADPVQHVNDKCPLFFPGFAAFAPTMKDQAFRDECEWRLVGIVPSNDPRVRLRAGKSMLVPYVPIDLGLATNQSLVWNIRIGPTPNMELASNAATHFFRRARVRNGIGLSTIPYRDW
;
A
#
# COMPACT_ATOMS: atom_id res chain seq x y z
N MET A 1 6.65 28.02 11.27
CA MET A 1 5.31 27.38 11.41
C MET A 1 5.59 25.89 11.56
N ASN A 2 5.30 25.29 12.72
CA ASN A 2 5.42 23.84 12.86
C ASN A 2 4.36 23.21 11.97
N ALA A 3 4.79 22.42 10.98
CA ALA A 3 3.86 21.65 10.17
C ALA A 3 3.04 20.74 11.12
N GLN A 4 1.74 20.66 10.90
CA GLN A 4 0.91 19.70 11.67
C GLN A 4 1.41 18.29 11.38
N PRO A 5 1.54 17.43 12.41
CA PRO A 5 1.99 16.07 12.22
C PRO A 5 1.04 15.31 11.31
N LEU A 6 1.59 14.50 10.42
CA LEU A 6 0.80 13.62 9.55
C LEU A 6 0.15 12.53 10.42
N VAL A 7 -1.18 12.52 10.46
CA VAL A 7 -1.97 11.44 11.08
C VAL A 7 -2.66 10.65 9.99
N LEU A 8 -2.51 9.34 10.04
CA LEU A 8 -3.05 8.40 9.07
C LEU A 8 -4.06 7.47 9.75
N HIS A 9 -5.18 7.26 9.10
CA HIS A 9 -6.35 6.60 9.65
C HIS A 9 -6.59 5.24 9.02
N HIS A 10 -6.55 4.17 9.83
CA HIS A 10 -6.90 2.82 9.41
C HIS A 10 -8.36 2.53 9.77
N TYR A 11 -9.20 2.43 8.74
CA TYR A 11 -10.63 2.13 8.91
C TYR A 11 -10.84 0.63 9.05
N THR A 12 -11.63 0.24 10.07
CA THR A 12 -11.79 -1.18 10.38
C THR A 12 -13.09 -1.47 11.14
N SER A 13 -13.44 -2.74 11.22
CA SER A 13 -14.54 -3.22 12.07
C SER A 13 -14.14 -3.21 13.57
N GLY A 14 -15.12 -3.41 14.45
CA GLY A 14 -14.85 -3.62 15.88
C GLY A 14 -13.93 -4.83 16.13
N THR A 15 -14.16 -5.93 15.42
CA THR A 15 -13.28 -7.12 15.51
C THR A 15 -11.86 -6.80 15.00
N GLY A 16 -11.75 -6.01 13.93
CA GLY A 16 -10.46 -5.59 13.41
C GLY A 16 -9.71 -4.68 14.40
N LEU A 17 -10.39 -3.70 14.99
CA LEU A 17 -9.79 -2.84 16.02
C LEU A 17 -9.27 -3.65 17.22
N LEU A 18 -10.09 -4.54 17.77
CA LEU A 18 -9.66 -5.40 18.88
C LEU A 18 -8.48 -6.29 18.46
N GLY A 19 -8.54 -6.87 17.25
CA GLY A 19 -7.46 -7.70 16.71
C GLY A 19 -6.13 -6.96 16.57
N ILE A 20 -6.14 -5.68 16.17
CA ILE A 20 -4.93 -4.85 16.10
C ILE A 20 -4.29 -4.69 17.48
N PHE A 21 -5.09 -4.40 18.52
CA PHE A 21 -4.56 -4.22 19.86
C PHE A 21 -4.17 -5.54 20.55
N ASP A 22 -4.90 -6.62 20.28
CA ASP A 22 -4.60 -7.94 20.86
C ASP A 22 -3.37 -8.59 20.23
N SER A 23 -3.15 -8.38 18.92
CA SER A 23 -1.99 -8.90 18.20
C SER A 23 -0.83 -7.92 18.09
N ASP A 24 -1.00 -6.68 18.57
CA ASP A 24 -0.04 -5.57 18.44
C ASP A 24 0.42 -5.35 16.99
N SER A 25 -0.46 -5.59 16.00
CA SER A 25 -0.08 -5.53 14.59
C SER A 25 -1.20 -5.07 13.66
N VAL A 26 -0.82 -4.40 12.56
CA VAL A 26 -1.68 -4.22 11.39
C VAL A 26 -1.29 -5.24 10.32
N TRP A 27 -2.25 -5.66 9.50
CA TRP A 27 -2.03 -6.69 8.50
C TRP A 27 -1.83 -6.08 7.11
N ALA A 28 -0.65 -6.27 6.55
CA ALA A 28 -0.40 -6.02 5.14
C ALA A 28 -0.88 -7.23 4.33
N SER A 29 -1.91 -7.07 3.52
CA SER A 29 -2.48 -8.14 2.68
C SER A 29 -1.78 -8.19 1.33
N LEU A 30 -1.70 -9.40 0.73
CA LEU A 30 -1.17 -9.56 -0.62
C LEU A 30 -2.00 -8.73 -1.61
N ILE A 31 -1.35 -7.90 -2.43
CA ILE A 31 -2.01 -6.95 -3.34
C ILE A 31 -2.97 -7.65 -4.30
N HIS A 32 -2.60 -8.84 -4.81
CA HIS A 32 -3.44 -9.64 -5.72
C HIS A 32 -4.73 -10.19 -5.07
N SER A 33 -4.86 -10.09 -3.75
CA SER A 33 -6.06 -10.49 -3.01
C SER A 33 -6.95 -9.29 -2.63
N GLN A 34 -6.58 -8.10 -3.08
CA GLN A 34 -7.33 -6.86 -2.84
C GLN A 34 -8.09 -6.43 -4.11
N ASN A 35 -9.01 -5.50 -3.97
CA ASN A 35 -9.76 -4.95 -5.10
C ASN A 35 -8.88 -4.10 -6.05
N ASP A 36 -7.71 -3.69 -5.58
CA ASP A 36 -6.78 -2.74 -6.22
C ASP A 36 -5.79 -3.42 -7.19
N THR A 37 -5.97 -4.71 -7.49
CA THR A 37 -5.10 -5.45 -8.43
C THR A 37 -5.02 -4.79 -9.80
N LYS A 38 -6.12 -4.23 -10.29
CA LYS A 38 -6.18 -3.54 -11.59
C LYS A 38 -5.30 -2.30 -11.66
N GLU A 39 -5.11 -1.61 -10.55
CA GLU A 39 -4.27 -0.41 -10.48
C GLU A 39 -2.79 -0.77 -10.61
N PHE A 40 -2.36 -1.85 -9.97
CA PHE A 40 -1.01 -2.38 -10.14
C PHE A 40 -0.75 -2.90 -11.56
N GLU A 41 -1.72 -3.61 -12.16
CA GLU A 41 -1.67 -4.04 -13.56
C GLU A 41 -1.58 -2.85 -14.52
N HIS A 42 -2.33 -1.77 -14.25
CA HIS A 42 -2.28 -0.53 -15.04
C HIS A 42 -0.87 0.07 -15.08
N ALA A 43 -0.17 0.17 -13.95
CA ALA A 43 1.20 0.67 -13.92
C ALA A 43 2.16 -0.19 -14.77
N ILE A 44 1.96 -1.50 -14.81
CA ILE A 44 2.71 -2.43 -15.65
C ILE A 44 2.42 -2.18 -17.14
N ASP A 45 1.16 -2.00 -17.50
CA ASP A 45 0.74 -1.76 -18.89
C ASP A 45 1.24 -0.40 -19.41
N GLU A 46 1.22 0.63 -18.58
CA GLU A 46 1.83 1.93 -18.91
C GLU A 46 3.35 1.79 -19.15
N ALA A 47 4.05 1.03 -18.29
CA ALA A 47 5.49 0.78 -18.49
C ALA A 47 5.75 0.02 -19.81
N ARG A 48 4.94 -0.97 -20.17
CA ARG A 48 5.03 -1.67 -21.46
C ARG A 48 4.81 -0.74 -22.64
N THR A 49 3.80 0.09 -22.55
CA THR A 49 3.45 1.07 -23.59
C THR A 49 4.61 2.01 -23.80
N TYR A 50 5.18 2.58 -22.74
CA TYR A 50 6.33 3.47 -22.85
C TYR A 50 7.57 2.77 -23.44
N LEU A 51 7.92 1.58 -22.96
CA LEU A 51 9.01 0.77 -23.51
C LEU A 51 8.82 0.47 -25.01
N SER A 52 7.57 0.26 -25.42
CA SER A 52 7.26 0.02 -26.85
C SER A 52 7.51 1.27 -27.71
N THR A 53 7.21 2.48 -27.21
CA THR A 53 7.51 3.73 -27.92
C THR A 53 9.01 3.96 -28.07
N LEU A 54 9.78 3.73 -27.01
CA LEU A 54 11.24 3.83 -27.04
C LEU A 54 11.86 2.82 -28.02
N ARG A 55 11.37 1.59 -28.07
CA ARG A 55 11.84 0.55 -28.99
C ARG A 55 11.58 0.91 -30.44
N ALA A 56 10.41 1.48 -30.75
CA ALA A 56 10.07 1.90 -32.11
C ALA A 56 10.95 3.05 -32.63
N ALA A 57 11.53 3.84 -31.74
CA ALA A 57 12.42 4.95 -32.07
C ALA A 57 13.91 4.55 -32.11
N ASP A 58 14.29 3.32 -31.71
CA ASP A 58 15.68 2.86 -31.63
C ASP A 58 16.08 2.17 -32.93
N ALA A 59 17.30 2.44 -33.41
CA ALA A 59 17.87 1.83 -34.60
C ALA A 59 18.88 0.71 -34.31
N ASP A 60 19.30 0.52 -33.05
CA ASP A 60 20.26 -0.49 -32.65
C ASP A 60 19.56 -1.79 -32.28
N ALA A 61 19.90 -2.88 -32.93
CA ALA A 61 19.27 -4.18 -32.74
C ALA A 61 19.48 -4.75 -31.34
N ALA A 62 20.65 -4.54 -30.72
CA ALA A 62 20.92 -5.00 -29.35
C ALA A 62 20.13 -4.19 -28.35
N HIS A 63 20.00 -2.87 -28.53
CA HIS A 63 19.15 -2.02 -27.70
C HIS A 63 17.69 -2.39 -27.83
N MET A 64 17.19 -2.70 -29.03
CA MET A 64 15.82 -3.17 -29.23
C MET A 64 15.58 -4.51 -28.54
N ALA A 65 16.55 -5.43 -28.59
CA ALA A 65 16.46 -6.72 -27.89
C ALA A 65 16.41 -6.54 -26.34
N ILE A 66 17.25 -5.67 -25.78
CA ILE A 66 17.23 -5.32 -24.36
C ILE A 66 15.86 -4.76 -23.96
N ASN A 67 15.33 -3.81 -24.74
CA ASN A 67 14.05 -3.18 -24.46
C ASN A 67 12.91 -4.21 -24.49
N LEU A 68 12.86 -5.08 -25.49
CA LEU A 68 11.87 -6.13 -25.59
C LEU A 68 11.97 -7.11 -24.42
N ALA A 69 13.18 -7.53 -24.04
CA ALA A 69 13.41 -8.43 -22.92
C ALA A 69 13.00 -7.78 -21.58
N LEU A 70 13.29 -6.50 -21.38
CA LEU A 70 12.83 -5.75 -20.18
C LEU A 70 11.30 -5.68 -20.15
N SER A 71 10.65 -5.34 -21.27
CA SER A 71 9.20 -5.31 -21.38
C SER A 71 8.55 -6.67 -21.02
N THR A 72 9.14 -7.77 -21.53
CA THR A 72 8.68 -9.13 -21.20
C THR A 72 8.92 -9.48 -19.73
N SER A 73 10.00 -8.96 -19.12
CA SER A 73 10.31 -9.22 -17.71
C SER A 73 9.30 -8.58 -16.73
N LEU A 74 8.48 -7.63 -17.17
CA LEU A 74 7.40 -7.04 -16.39
C LEU A 74 6.37 -8.09 -15.92
N ASP A 75 6.21 -9.21 -16.65
CA ASP A 75 5.39 -10.34 -16.20
C ASP A 75 5.90 -10.98 -14.89
N ARG A 76 7.20 -10.87 -14.65
CA ARG A 76 7.80 -11.34 -13.38
C ARG A 76 7.50 -10.38 -12.24
N ILE A 77 7.47 -9.06 -12.52
CA ILE A 77 7.05 -8.04 -11.55
C ILE A 77 5.58 -8.24 -11.17
N ALA A 78 4.72 -8.53 -12.15
CA ALA A 78 3.31 -8.83 -11.93
C ALA A 78 3.07 -10.01 -10.97
N ARG A 79 4.07 -10.88 -10.79
CA ARG A 79 4.00 -12.05 -9.89
C ARG A 79 4.72 -11.85 -8.56
N LEU A 80 5.25 -10.67 -8.29
CA LEU A 80 5.90 -10.40 -7.00
C LEU A 80 4.89 -10.44 -5.86
N ASN A 81 5.32 -11.01 -4.74
CA ASN A 81 4.53 -11.00 -3.53
C ASN A 81 4.65 -9.64 -2.82
N ILE A 82 3.85 -8.69 -3.26
CA ILE A 82 3.77 -7.35 -2.69
C ILE A 82 2.64 -7.34 -1.67
N TYR A 83 2.95 -6.92 -0.46
CA TYR A 83 2.00 -6.81 0.65
C TYR A 83 1.74 -5.35 0.97
N VAL A 84 0.47 -4.99 1.16
CA VAL A 84 0.03 -3.62 1.38
C VAL A 84 -0.91 -3.52 2.58
N ALA A 85 -0.69 -2.49 3.42
CA ALA A 85 -1.65 -2.05 4.42
C ALA A 85 -2.03 -0.60 4.11
N CYS A 86 -3.34 -0.31 4.07
CA CYS A 86 -3.91 0.93 3.58
C CYS A 86 -4.36 1.83 4.74
N PHE A 87 -4.13 3.13 4.56
CA PHE A 87 -4.50 4.19 5.48
C PHE A 87 -5.05 5.38 4.70
N SER A 88 -5.91 6.18 5.31
CA SER A 88 -6.39 7.45 4.75
C SER A 88 -5.83 8.63 5.53
N ALA A 89 -5.54 9.74 4.86
CA ALA A 89 -5.23 11.00 5.53
C ALA A 89 -6.50 11.69 6.09
N ILE A 90 -7.68 11.13 5.84
CA ILE A 90 -8.96 11.69 6.29
C ILE A 90 -9.50 10.87 7.46
N GLU A 91 -9.78 11.55 8.56
CA GLU A 91 -10.22 10.95 9.81
C GLU A 91 -11.69 10.48 9.79
N ASP A 92 -12.56 11.20 9.08
CA ASP A 92 -14.01 10.98 9.04
C ASP A 92 -14.51 11.09 7.60
N SER A 93 -14.47 10.01 6.84
CA SER A 93 -14.82 9.96 5.43
C SER A 93 -15.93 8.94 5.18
N LEU A 94 -17.03 9.38 4.53
CA LEU A 94 -18.15 8.51 4.20
C LEU A 94 -17.76 7.36 3.26
N SER A 95 -16.89 7.61 2.28
CA SER A 95 -16.40 6.58 1.36
C SER A 95 -15.62 5.50 2.11
N GLN A 96 -14.79 5.91 3.07
CA GLN A 96 -14.01 4.99 3.89
C GLN A 96 -14.90 4.15 4.83
N TRP A 97 -15.91 4.77 5.48
CA TRP A 97 -16.88 4.03 6.29
C TRP A 97 -17.64 2.98 5.48
N ARG A 98 -18.05 3.32 4.25
CA ARG A 98 -18.76 2.40 3.37
C ARG A 98 -17.88 1.28 2.80
N GLY A 99 -16.64 1.60 2.47
CA GLY A 99 -15.72 0.67 1.82
C GLY A 99 -15.08 -0.35 2.76
N TYR A 100 -14.76 0.09 3.97
CA TYR A 100 -13.88 -0.68 4.88
C TYR A 100 -14.51 -1.08 6.21
N CYS A 101 -15.68 -0.56 6.52
CA CYS A 101 -16.39 -0.91 7.76
C CYS A 101 -17.67 -1.70 7.46
N PRO A 102 -18.12 -2.55 8.38
CA PRO A 102 -19.46 -3.14 8.29
C PRO A 102 -20.54 -2.05 8.26
N PRO A 103 -21.69 -2.27 7.57
CA PRO A 103 -22.78 -1.32 7.55
C PRO A 103 -23.22 -0.91 8.94
N GLY A 104 -23.31 0.41 9.17
CA GLY A 104 -23.83 0.98 10.42
C GLY A 104 -22.91 0.92 11.64
N PHE A 105 -21.65 0.46 11.51
CA PHE A 105 -20.67 0.57 12.60
C PHE A 105 -19.24 0.36 12.13
N GLY A 106 -18.28 1.01 12.78
CA GLY A 106 -16.85 0.87 12.46
C GLY A 106 -16.00 1.81 13.29
N TYR A 107 -14.71 1.71 13.09
CA TYR A 107 -13.71 2.51 13.80
C TYR A 107 -12.65 2.99 12.83
N SER A 108 -12.10 4.17 13.09
CA SER A 108 -10.91 4.70 12.42
C SER A 108 -9.82 4.87 13.46
N LEU A 109 -8.72 4.14 13.29
CA LEU A 109 -7.54 4.20 14.17
C LEU A 109 -6.54 5.19 13.57
N GLY A 110 -6.36 6.34 14.22
CA GLY A 110 -5.40 7.37 13.84
C GLY A 110 -3.99 7.05 14.38
N LEU A 111 -3.02 6.99 13.48
CA LEU A 111 -1.62 6.70 13.76
C LEU A 111 -0.74 7.85 13.26
N PHE A 112 0.29 8.22 14.02
CA PHE A 112 1.30 9.15 13.52
C PHE A 112 2.11 8.53 12.39
N GLY A 113 2.13 9.18 11.21
CA GLY A 113 2.80 8.66 10.03
C GLY A 113 4.30 8.45 10.21
N GLU A 114 4.99 9.38 10.86
CA GLU A 114 6.43 9.26 11.15
C GLU A 114 6.73 8.06 12.05
N GLU A 115 5.91 7.85 13.08
CA GLU A 115 6.06 6.72 14.00
C GLU A 115 5.71 5.39 13.31
N LEU A 116 4.68 5.41 12.45
CA LEU A 116 4.28 4.24 11.66
C LEU A 116 5.41 3.83 10.71
N GLU A 117 6.04 4.77 10.02
CA GLU A 117 7.19 4.52 9.16
C GLU A 117 8.40 4.00 9.96
N ARG A 118 8.65 4.60 11.13
CA ARG A 118 9.75 4.20 12.01
C ARG A 118 9.64 2.74 12.49
N VAL A 119 8.44 2.27 12.80
CA VAL A 119 8.24 0.87 13.24
C VAL A 119 8.15 -0.11 12.06
N ALA A 120 7.60 0.31 10.92
CA ALA A 120 7.42 -0.55 9.76
C ALA A 120 8.71 -0.71 8.92
N GLY A 121 9.56 0.32 8.88
CA GLY A 121 10.80 0.34 8.08
C GLY A 121 11.74 -0.84 8.36
N PRO A 122 12.11 -1.14 9.62
CA PRO A 122 12.94 -2.30 9.97
C PRO A 122 12.32 -3.66 9.61
N GLN A 123 11.00 -3.72 9.40
CA GLN A 123 10.26 -4.91 9.00
C GLN A 123 10.16 -5.07 7.48
N GLY A 124 10.77 -4.16 6.71
CA GLY A 124 10.80 -4.19 5.25
C GLY A 124 9.62 -3.51 4.56
N PHE A 125 8.88 -2.64 5.28
CA PHE A 125 7.78 -1.87 4.73
C PHE A 125 8.12 -0.38 4.65
N ARG A 126 7.65 0.30 3.58
CA ARG A 126 7.80 1.73 3.37
C ARG A 126 6.43 2.39 3.33
N LEU A 127 6.31 3.54 3.98
CA LEU A 127 5.11 4.34 3.95
C LEU A 127 5.14 5.27 2.73
N VAL A 128 4.16 5.12 1.82
CA VAL A 128 4.11 5.86 0.56
C VAL A 128 2.71 6.41 0.33
N LYS A 129 2.63 7.67 -0.12
CA LYS A 129 1.38 8.32 -0.52
C LYS A 129 0.94 7.81 -1.89
N CYS A 130 -0.36 7.54 -2.07
CA CYS A 130 -0.92 7.20 -3.36
C CYS A 130 -0.97 8.42 -4.30
N ILE A 131 -0.72 8.17 -5.57
CA ILE A 131 -0.68 9.16 -6.65
C ILE A 131 -1.88 8.90 -7.56
N TYR A 132 -2.71 9.92 -7.77
CA TYR A 132 -3.97 9.80 -8.50
C TYR A 132 -3.94 10.46 -9.88
N ASP A 133 -3.05 11.46 -10.07
CA ASP A 133 -2.94 12.16 -11.34
C ASP A 133 -2.03 11.41 -12.29
N HIS A 134 -2.55 11.03 -13.47
CA HIS A 134 -1.78 10.40 -14.52
C HIS A 134 -0.58 11.24 -14.98
N ALA A 135 -0.70 12.57 -14.92
CA ALA A 135 0.41 13.47 -15.23
C ALA A 135 1.57 13.38 -14.22
N GLU A 136 1.28 12.95 -12.97
CA GLU A 136 2.31 12.68 -11.94
C GLU A 136 2.80 11.23 -12.00
N GLN A 137 1.94 10.27 -12.34
CA GLN A 137 2.27 8.85 -12.42
C GLN A 137 3.23 8.55 -13.57
N ARG A 138 2.94 9.07 -14.75
CA ARG A 138 3.66 8.81 -15.98
C ARG A 138 5.17 9.11 -15.92
N PRO A 139 5.62 10.29 -15.45
CA PRO A 139 7.05 10.58 -15.33
C PRO A 139 7.82 9.60 -14.43
N ILE A 140 7.18 9.06 -13.39
CA ILE A 140 7.81 8.09 -12.48
C ILE A 140 8.06 6.77 -13.21
N ILE A 141 7.10 6.31 -14.01
CA ILE A 141 7.21 5.09 -14.82
C ILE A 141 8.29 5.29 -15.89
N GLU A 142 8.26 6.41 -16.61
CA GLU A 142 9.22 6.76 -17.65
C GLU A 142 10.64 6.80 -17.09
N GLN A 143 10.86 7.49 -15.97
CA GLN A 143 12.15 7.60 -15.31
C GLN A 143 12.70 6.22 -14.90
N TRP A 144 11.84 5.35 -14.32
CA TRP A 144 12.23 3.99 -13.99
C TRP A 144 12.65 3.19 -15.24
N ALA A 145 11.86 3.25 -16.30
CA ALA A 145 12.12 2.52 -17.55
C ALA A 145 13.43 2.98 -18.21
N GLU A 146 13.63 4.30 -18.29
CA GLU A 146 14.85 4.88 -18.85
C GLU A 146 16.09 4.49 -18.03
N TYR A 147 16.01 4.60 -16.71
CA TYR A 147 17.09 4.18 -15.82
C TYR A 147 17.44 2.69 -16.01
N ALA A 148 16.44 1.82 -16.03
CA ALA A 148 16.64 0.39 -16.21
C ALA A 148 17.27 0.09 -17.58
N LEU A 149 16.77 0.71 -18.66
CA LEU A 149 17.35 0.55 -20.01
C LEU A 149 18.79 1.07 -20.07
N GLN A 150 19.06 2.24 -19.51
CA GLN A 150 20.41 2.82 -19.50
C GLN A 150 21.40 1.91 -18.80
N GLU A 151 21.09 1.39 -17.62
CA GLU A 151 21.97 0.51 -16.87
C GLU A 151 22.15 -0.87 -17.56
N LEU A 152 21.08 -1.41 -18.16
CA LEU A 152 21.17 -2.65 -18.93
C LEU A 152 22.06 -2.51 -20.15
N ARG A 153 21.94 -1.41 -20.91
CA ARG A 153 22.79 -1.11 -22.08
C ARG A 153 24.23 -0.91 -21.67
N LYS A 154 24.50 -0.12 -20.65
CA LYS A 154 25.84 0.18 -20.13
C LYS A 154 26.60 -1.06 -19.65
N THR A 155 25.86 -2.02 -19.07
CA THR A 155 26.44 -3.22 -18.46
C THR A 155 26.46 -4.44 -19.38
N LEU A 156 25.96 -4.34 -20.62
CA LEU A 156 25.98 -5.44 -21.59
C LEU A 156 27.42 -5.74 -22.02
N PRO A 157 27.96 -6.94 -21.77
CA PRO A 157 29.29 -7.30 -22.21
C PRO A 157 29.35 -7.45 -23.75
N ALA A 158 30.50 -7.13 -24.36
CA ALA A 158 30.69 -7.31 -25.78
C ALA A 158 30.47 -8.77 -26.20
N GLY A 159 29.59 -8.98 -27.19
CA GLY A 159 29.25 -10.30 -27.72
C GLY A 159 28.31 -11.14 -26.83
N ALA A 160 27.81 -10.60 -25.69
CA ALA A 160 26.84 -11.29 -24.88
C ALA A 160 25.45 -11.25 -25.53
N ASP A 161 24.64 -12.26 -25.24
CA ASP A 161 23.21 -12.27 -25.59
C ASP A 161 22.44 -11.21 -24.79
N PRO A 162 21.83 -10.20 -25.43
CA PRO A 162 21.08 -9.15 -24.74
C PRO A 162 19.92 -9.69 -23.91
N VAL A 163 19.23 -10.73 -24.39
CA VAL A 163 18.07 -11.31 -23.67
C VAL A 163 18.50 -11.99 -22.38
N GLN A 164 19.56 -12.80 -22.44
CA GLN A 164 20.11 -13.46 -21.27
C GLN A 164 20.63 -12.43 -20.26
N HIS A 165 21.32 -11.39 -20.73
CA HIS A 165 21.80 -10.31 -19.88
C HIS A 165 20.65 -9.62 -19.12
N VAL A 166 19.54 -9.31 -19.79
CA VAL A 166 18.35 -8.74 -19.14
C VAL A 166 17.78 -9.71 -18.12
N ASN A 167 17.63 -11.00 -18.45
CA ASN A 167 17.10 -12.01 -17.53
C ASN A 167 17.90 -12.10 -16.23
N ASP A 168 19.22 -11.96 -16.31
CA ASP A 168 20.12 -12.02 -15.16
C ASP A 168 20.07 -10.74 -14.31
N LYS A 169 19.90 -9.58 -14.95
CA LYS A 169 20.00 -8.27 -14.32
C LYS A 169 18.67 -7.65 -13.92
N CYS A 170 17.57 -7.94 -14.63
CA CYS A 170 16.28 -7.29 -14.35
C CYS A 170 15.77 -7.46 -12.91
N PRO A 171 16.07 -8.53 -12.14
CA PRO A 171 15.69 -8.62 -10.75
C PRO A 171 16.20 -7.45 -9.88
N LEU A 172 17.29 -6.78 -10.29
CA LEU A 172 17.83 -5.62 -9.57
C LEU A 172 16.92 -4.38 -9.67
N PHE A 173 16.08 -4.30 -10.71
CA PHE A 173 15.17 -3.17 -10.95
C PHE A 173 13.76 -3.41 -10.40
N PHE A 174 13.39 -4.65 -10.08
CA PHE A 174 12.06 -5.01 -9.58
C PHE A 174 11.67 -4.29 -8.27
N PRO A 175 12.56 -4.20 -7.26
CA PRO A 175 12.21 -3.49 -6.03
C PRO A 175 11.89 -2.02 -6.27
N GLY A 176 12.57 -1.35 -7.21
CA GLY A 176 12.29 0.03 -7.60
C GLY A 176 10.88 0.19 -8.15
N PHE A 177 10.49 -0.67 -9.11
CA PHE A 177 9.13 -0.65 -9.68
C PHE A 177 8.06 -0.98 -8.62
N ALA A 178 8.28 -2.05 -7.86
CA ALA A 178 7.35 -2.49 -6.83
C ALA A 178 7.19 -1.49 -5.66
N ALA A 179 8.11 -0.54 -5.52
CA ALA A 179 8.01 0.50 -4.51
C ALA A 179 6.95 1.57 -4.84
N PHE A 180 6.73 1.87 -6.13
CA PHE A 180 5.79 2.92 -6.56
C PHE A 180 4.52 2.37 -7.25
N ALA A 181 4.63 1.30 -8.05
CA ALA A 181 3.50 0.80 -8.82
C ALA A 181 2.24 0.51 -7.97
N PRO A 182 2.37 -0.08 -6.76
CA PRO A 182 1.22 -0.28 -5.88
C PRO A 182 0.58 1.00 -5.33
N THR A 183 1.18 2.17 -5.57
CA THR A 183 0.68 3.45 -5.07
C THR A 183 0.03 4.30 -6.16
N MET A 184 0.03 3.83 -7.39
CA MET A 184 -0.66 4.47 -8.51
C MET A 184 -2.13 4.06 -8.47
N LYS A 185 -3.03 5.04 -8.33
CA LYS A 185 -4.48 4.81 -8.26
C LYS A 185 -5.22 5.59 -9.33
N ASP A 186 -6.39 5.08 -9.72
CA ASP A 186 -7.29 5.81 -10.58
C ASP A 186 -7.79 7.10 -9.90
N GLN A 187 -7.93 8.17 -10.67
CA GLN A 187 -8.36 9.47 -10.19
C GLN A 187 -9.75 9.45 -9.52
N ALA A 188 -10.59 8.49 -9.87
CA ALA A 188 -11.90 8.31 -9.24
C ALA A 188 -11.81 8.02 -7.72
N PHE A 189 -10.68 7.52 -7.24
CA PHE A 189 -10.44 7.21 -5.83
C PHE A 189 -9.69 8.31 -5.06
N ARG A 190 -9.48 9.47 -5.65
CA ARG A 190 -8.70 10.58 -5.03
C ARG A 190 -9.23 11.00 -3.66
N ASP A 191 -10.53 10.86 -3.42
CA ASP A 191 -11.18 11.21 -2.16
C ASP A 191 -10.81 10.28 -1.01
N GLU A 192 -10.15 9.16 -1.28
CA GLU A 192 -9.61 8.28 -0.24
C GLU A 192 -8.37 8.87 0.44
N CYS A 193 -7.65 9.78 -0.23
CA CYS A 193 -6.41 10.38 0.26
C CYS A 193 -5.48 9.33 0.89
N GLU A 194 -5.26 8.24 0.15
CA GLU A 194 -4.66 7.01 0.65
C GLU A 194 -3.14 7.10 0.79
N TRP A 195 -2.66 6.43 1.83
CA TRP A 195 -1.27 6.08 2.07
C TRP A 195 -1.15 4.57 2.25
N ARG A 196 -0.05 4.00 1.82
CA ARG A 196 0.19 2.56 1.91
C ARG A 196 1.52 2.25 2.58
N LEU A 197 1.51 1.29 3.50
CA LEU A 197 2.72 0.55 3.81
C LEU A 197 2.88 -0.52 2.74
N VAL A 198 4.00 -0.48 2.01
CA VAL A 198 4.30 -1.39 0.90
C VAL A 198 5.56 -2.17 1.21
N GLY A 199 5.51 -3.49 1.09
CA GLY A 199 6.66 -4.38 1.26
C GLY A 199 6.64 -5.55 0.31
N ILE A 200 7.83 -6.01 -0.12
CA ILE A 200 8.00 -7.23 -0.90
C ILE A 200 8.45 -8.31 0.07
N VAL A 201 7.65 -9.36 0.21
CA VAL A 201 7.95 -10.46 1.13
C VAL A 201 7.86 -11.78 0.38
N PRO A 202 8.92 -12.61 0.38
CA PRO A 202 8.88 -13.93 -0.28
C PRO A 202 7.75 -14.80 0.26
N SER A 203 7.17 -15.66 -0.60
CA SER A 203 6.07 -16.55 -0.21
C SER A 203 6.44 -17.57 0.88
N ASN A 204 7.73 -17.89 1.01
CA ASN A 204 8.27 -18.79 2.03
C ASN A 204 8.76 -18.07 3.30
N ASP A 205 8.55 -16.77 3.41
CA ASP A 205 8.88 -16.02 4.62
C ASP A 205 7.99 -16.51 5.78
N PRO A 206 8.56 -16.83 6.96
CA PRO A 206 7.81 -17.36 8.10
C PRO A 206 6.78 -16.38 8.68
N ARG A 207 6.85 -15.09 8.33
CA ARG A 207 5.85 -14.08 8.71
C ARG A 207 4.57 -14.17 7.89
N VAL A 208 4.61 -14.79 6.70
CA VAL A 208 3.42 -14.92 5.86
C VAL A 208 2.39 -15.83 6.52
N ARG A 209 1.20 -15.30 6.71
CA ARG A 209 0.06 -15.99 7.31
C ARG A 209 -1.13 -15.97 6.34
N LEU A 210 -2.12 -16.78 6.64
CA LEU A 210 -3.37 -16.84 5.87
C LEU A 210 -4.55 -16.48 6.77
N ARG A 211 -5.51 -15.75 6.20
CA ARG A 211 -6.80 -15.49 6.82
C ARG A 211 -7.93 -15.88 5.88
N ALA A 212 -9.09 -16.17 6.43
CA ALA A 212 -10.30 -16.33 5.63
C ALA A 212 -10.69 -14.98 5.02
N GLY A 213 -10.88 -14.95 3.71
CA GLY A 213 -11.54 -13.86 2.99
C GLY A 213 -12.97 -14.25 2.64
N LYS A 214 -13.68 -13.39 1.89
CA LYS A 214 -15.07 -13.64 1.48
C LYS A 214 -15.19 -14.85 0.53
N SER A 215 -14.21 -15.07 -0.35
CA SER A 215 -14.23 -16.10 -1.40
C SER A 215 -12.97 -16.92 -1.50
N MET A 216 -11.89 -16.53 -0.80
CA MET A 216 -10.59 -17.19 -0.87
C MET A 216 -9.79 -17.02 0.41
N LEU A 217 -8.70 -17.78 0.55
CA LEU A 217 -7.68 -17.50 1.56
C LEU A 217 -6.85 -16.29 1.12
N VAL A 218 -6.65 -15.34 2.03
CA VAL A 218 -5.89 -14.12 1.78
C VAL A 218 -4.56 -14.19 2.53
N PRO A 219 -3.43 -14.23 1.81
CA PRO A 219 -2.12 -14.10 2.43
C PRO A 219 -1.93 -12.70 3.01
N TYR A 220 -1.31 -12.63 4.19
CA TYR A 220 -0.97 -11.37 4.83
C TYR A 220 0.32 -11.49 5.64
N VAL A 221 0.95 -10.35 5.90
CA VAL A 221 2.09 -10.21 6.81
C VAL A 221 1.69 -9.29 7.94
N PRO A 222 1.74 -9.71 9.20
CA PRO A 222 1.54 -8.80 10.33
C PRO A 222 2.74 -7.85 10.44
N ILE A 223 2.47 -6.56 10.55
CA ILE A 223 3.44 -5.51 10.84
C ILE A 223 3.28 -5.15 12.31
N ASP A 224 4.28 -5.48 13.11
CA ASP A 224 4.31 -5.17 14.53
C ASP A 224 4.35 -3.65 14.76
N LEU A 225 3.44 -3.16 15.59
CA LEU A 225 3.31 -1.74 15.92
C LEU A 225 4.05 -1.36 17.19
N GLY A 226 4.37 -2.32 18.06
CA GLY A 226 5.02 -2.09 19.34
C GLY A 226 4.17 -1.24 20.29
N LEU A 227 2.84 -1.37 20.28
CA LEU A 227 1.92 -0.54 21.06
C LEU A 227 2.19 -0.58 22.56
N ALA A 228 2.70 -1.70 23.05
CA ALA A 228 3.05 -1.86 24.47
C ALA A 228 4.16 -0.89 24.90
N THR A 229 5.10 -0.59 24.01
CA THR A 229 6.28 0.23 24.27
C THR A 229 6.22 1.60 23.59
N ASN A 230 5.54 1.70 22.45
CA ASN A 230 5.42 2.92 21.65
C ASN A 230 4.09 3.64 21.92
N GLN A 231 4.00 4.32 23.05
CA GLN A 231 2.80 5.09 23.43
C GLN A 231 2.53 6.31 22.55
N SER A 232 3.49 6.69 21.68
CA SER A 232 3.36 7.85 20.79
C SER A 232 2.73 7.50 19.44
N LEU A 233 2.60 6.23 19.09
CA LEU A 233 2.11 5.82 17.76
C LEU A 233 0.63 6.13 17.56
N VAL A 234 -0.23 5.81 18.56
CA VAL A 234 -1.66 5.99 18.45
C VAL A 234 -2.06 7.43 18.78
N TRP A 235 -2.57 8.15 17.79
CA TRP A 235 -3.09 9.50 17.96
C TRP A 235 -4.47 9.49 18.60
N ASN A 236 -5.44 8.89 17.92
CA ASN A 236 -6.82 8.83 18.39
C ASN A 236 -7.53 7.61 17.82
N ILE A 237 -8.77 7.39 18.30
CA ILE A 237 -9.70 6.48 17.64
C ILE A 237 -11.02 7.20 17.46
N ARG A 238 -11.59 7.09 16.24
CA ARG A 238 -12.91 7.63 15.94
C ARG A 238 -13.92 6.50 15.82
N ILE A 239 -15.08 6.68 16.45
CA ILE A 239 -16.24 5.80 16.28
C ILE A 239 -16.98 6.28 15.03
N GLY A 240 -17.19 5.37 14.08
CA GLY A 240 -17.92 5.63 12.84
C GLY A 240 -19.41 5.86 13.07
N PRO A 241 -20.14 6.21 12.01
CA PRO A 241 -21.59 6.37 12.09
C PRO A 241 -22.24 5.10 12.62
N THR A 242 -23.08 5.25 13.65
CA THR A 242 -23.81 4.13 14.28
C THR A 242 -25.18 4.61 14.77
N PRO A 243 -26.22 3.77 14.75
CA PRO A 243 -27.54 4.14 15.24
C PRO A 243 -27.58 4.40 16.76
N ASN A 244 -26.61 3.85 17.51
CA ASN A 244 -26.55 3.96 18.99
C ASN A 244 -25.21 4.57 19.43
N MET A 245 -24.94 5.81 19.02
CA MET A 245 -23.67 6.50 19.29
C MET A 245 -23.32 6.56 20.78
N GLU A 246 -24.31 6.78 21.65
CA GLU A 246 -24.10 6.85 23.11
C GLU A 246 -23.61 5.51 23.68
N LEU A 247 -24.27 4.40 23.30
CA LEU A 247 -23.85 3.06 23.73
C LEU A 247 -22.48 2.69 23.17
N ALA A 248 -22.22 3.03 21.90
CA ALA A 248 -20.92 2.80 21.28
C ALA A 248 -19.80 3.58 21.97
N SER A 249 -20.07 4.86 22.33
CA SER A 249 -19.13 5.71 23.07
C SER A 249 -18.85 5.16 24.46
N ASN A 250 -19.90 4.75 25.21
CA ASN A 250 -19.74 4.18 26.53
C ASN A 250 -18.91 2.88 26.49
N ALA A 251 -19.22 1.98 25.56
CA ALA A 251 -18.45 0.74 25.38
C ALA A 251 -17.00 1.02 25.03
N ALA A 252 -16.77 1.93 24.08
CA ALA A 252 -15.43 2.34 23.66
C ALA A 252 -14.61 2.93 24.82
N THR A 253 -15.22 3.66 25.76
CA THR A 253 -14.53 4.24 26.92
C THR A 253 -13.86 3.16 27.79
N HIS A 254 -14.45 1.98 27.93
CA HIS A 254 -13.83 0.87 28.64
C HIS A 254 -12.57 0.35 27.95
N PHE A 255 -12.60 0.29 26.62
CA PHE A 255 -11.45 -0.13 25.81
C PHE A 255 -10.31 0.89 25.87
N PHE A 256 -10.61 2.19 25.74
CA PHE A 256 -9.61 3.26 25.63
C PHE A 256 -8.81 3.52 26.90
N ARG A 257 -9.42 3.30 28.07
CA ARG A 257 -8.66 3.33 29.34
C ARG A 257 -7.51 2.32 29.35
N ARG A 258 -7.68 1.21 28.61
CA ARG A 258 -6.68 0.16 28.44
C ARG A 258 -5.69 0.47 27.32
N ALA A 259 -6.13 1.10 26.24
CA ALA A 259 -5.37 1.31 25.01
C ALA A 259 -4.42 2.53 25.03
N ARG A 260 -4.45 3.36 26.10
CA ARG A 260 -3.57 4.55 26.27
C ARG A 260 -3.53 5.47 25.04
N VAL A 261 -4.67 5.77 24.45
CA VAL A 261 -4.80 6.64 23.28
C VAL A 261 -4.51 8.10 23.63
N ARG A 262 -3.65 8.77 22.86
CA ARG A 262 -3.11 10.09 23.21
C ARG A 262 -4.15 11.21 23.15
N ASN A 263 -5.00 11.24 22.10
CA ASN A 263 -5.99 12.30 21.86
C ASN A 263 -7.45 11.83 22.03
N GLY A 264 -7.65 10.72 22.76
CA GLY A 264 -8.98 10.26 23.17
C GLY A 264 -9.83 9.67 22.02
N ILE A 265 -11.16 9.79 22.20
CA ILE A 265 -12.17 9.25 21.30
C ILE A 265 -12.81 10.39 20.53
N GLY A 266 -12.83 10.27 19.19
CA GLY A 266 -13.66 11.07 18.32
C GLY A 266 -14.97 10.37 17.97
N LEU A 267 -16.00 11.12 17.67
CA LEU A 267 -17.26 10.60 17.13
C LEU A 267 -17.43 11.08 15.69
N SER A 268 -17.92 10.22 14.82
CA SER A 268 -18.26 10.63 13.46
C SER A 268 -19.40 11.64 13.47
N THR A 269 -19.28 12.66 12.64
CA THR A 269 -20.33 13.66 12.43
C THR A 269 -21.13 13.36 11.14
N ILE A 270 -20.79 12.30 10.44
CA ILE A 270 -21.43 11.93 9.17
C ILE A 270 -22.79 11.29 9.46
N PRO A 271 -23.88 11.83 8.91
CA PRO A 271 -25.21 11.27 9.07
C PRO A 271 -25.41 10.07 8.14
N TYR A 272 -24.74 8.96 8.46
CA TYR A 272 -24.84 7.73 7.69
C TYR A 272 -25.89 6.80 8.33
N ARG A 273 -26.82 6.34 7.51
CA ARG A 273 -27.79 5.30 7.88
C ARG A 273 -27.70 4.20 6.83
N ASP A 274 -27.62 2.98 7.30
CA ASP A 274 -27.83 1.79 6.49
C ASP A 274 -29.32 1.48 6.50
N TRP A 275 -29.93 1.39 5.30
CA TRP A 275 -31.36 1.12 5.13
C TRP A 275 -31.57 -0.36 4.86
#